data_0f5ca8f9461d44cc53cd1879c3e68cfc
#
_entry.id   0f5ca8f9461d44cc53cd1879c3e68cfc
#
_cell.length_a   1.000
_cell.length_b   1.000
_cell.length_c   1.000
_cell.angle_alpha   90.00
_cell.angle_beta   90.00
_cell.angle_gamma   90.00
#
_symmetry.space_group_name_H-M   'P 1'
#
loop_
_entity.id
_entity.type
_entity.pdbx_description
1 polymer ?
#
loop_
_entity_poly.entity_id
_entity_poly.type
_entity_poly.pdbx_seq_one_letter_code
_entity_poly.pdbx_strand_id
1 'polypeptide(L)'
;FGIATYYGGEIEYRGQDISGWRADQLVNHGIAYVPQVDNVFPSLSVLENLQMGGNSLPKQILNERIERSLEMFPDLRNREYDLAASLSGGERQMLAISRALISDPKFLLLDEPTAALSPLYQQQIIQSIDSLRDRGITILIVEQNARLSLARSDRGYIISNGKVVHTGDAQHILTDPEIGEYFLG
;
A
#
# COMPACT_ATOMS: atom_id res chain seq x y z
N PHE A 1 -2.34 -7.17 -10.36
CA PHE A 1 -1.63 -6.11 -11.12
C PHE A 1 -0.81 -6.63 -12.31
N GLY A 2 -0.96 -7.91 -12.69
CA GLY A 2 -0.28 -8.48 -13.86
C GLY A 2 1.24 -8.71 -13.67
N ILE A 3 1.73 -8.65 -12.43
CA ILE A 3 3.13 -8.90 -12.10
C ILE A 3 3.42 -10.40 -12.04
N ALA A 4 2.47 -11.18 -11.53
CA ALA A 4 2.56 -12.64 -11.48
C ALA A 4 1.79 -13.29 -12.64
N THR A 5 2.24 -14.48 -13.06
CA THR A 5 1.53 -15.28 -14.06
C THR A 5 0.19 -15.74 -13.46
N TYR A 6 -0.90 -15.44 -14.16
CA TYR A 6 -2.23 -15.91 -13.78
C TYR A 6 -2.46 -17.33 -14.32
N TYR A 7 -2.69 -18.29 -13.42
CA TYR A 7 -2.91 -19.69 -13.78
C TYR A 7 -4.38 -20.11 -13.78
N GLY A 8 -5.28 -19.27 -13.22
CA GLY A 8 -6.71 -19.53 -13.15
C GLY A 8 -7.33 -19.06 -11.83
N GLY A 9 -8.63 -19.21 -11.73
CA GLY A 9 -9.44 -18.72 -10.62
C GLY A 9 -10.32 -17.55 -11.06
N GLU A 10 -10.84 -16.79 -10.11
CA GLU A 10 -11.68 -15.62 -10.35
C GLU A 10 -11.30 -14.54 -9.34
N ILE A 11 -11.20 -13.31 -9.80
CA ILE A 11 -10.97 -12.13 -8.96
C ILE A 11 -12.12 -11.18 -9.21
N GLU A 12 -12.97 -11.03 -8.20
CA GLU A 12 -14.11 -10.12 -8.27
C GLU A 12 -13.83 -8.83 -7.47
N TYR A 13 -14.17 -7.70 -8.06
CA TYR A 13 -14.15 -6.39 -7.40
C TYR A 13 -15.47 -5.67 -7.66
N ARG A 14 -16.23 -5.39 -6.60
CA ARG A 14 -17.55 -4.72 -6.66
C ARG A 14 -18.53 -5.38 -7.61
N GLY A 15 -18.58 -6.72 -7.63
CA GLY A 15 -19.49 -7.48 -8.50
C GLY A 15 -19.02 -7.59 -9.96
N GLN A 16 -17.79 -7.18 -10.26
CA GLN A 16 -17.20 -7.28 -11.59
C GLN A 16 -15.98 -8.20 -11.57
N ASP A 17 -15.92 -9.15 -12.49
CA ASP A 17 -14.72 -9.97 -12.72
C ASP A 17 -13.61 -9.08 -13.31
N ILE A 18 -12.50 -8.99 -12.57
CA ILE A 18 -11.30 -8.25 -12.96
C ILE A 18 -10.12 -9.19 -13.24
N SER A 19 -10.36 -10.49 -13.38
CA SER A 19 -9.33 -11.49 -13.66
C SER A 19 -8.59 -11.15 -14.95
N GLY A 20 -7.25 -11.15 -14.88
CA GLY A 20 -6.42 -10.84 -16.04
C GLY A 20 -6.41 -9.38 -16.50
N TRP A 21 -7.02 -8.45 -15.76
CA TRP A 21 -6.96 -7.03 -16.11
C TRP A 21 -5.53 -6.49 -15.99
N ARG A 22 -5.21 -5.56 -16.89
CA ARG A 22 -3.93 -4.85 -16.86
C ARG A 22 -3.94 -3.80 -15.75
N ALA A 23 -2.74 -3.40 -15.30
CA ALA A 23 -2.57 -2.41 -14.25
C ALA A 23 -3.28 -1.08 -14.54
N ASP A 24 -3.26 -0.60 -15.78
CA ASP A 24 -3.93 0.64 -16.18
C ASP A 24 -5.46 0.55 -16.04
N GLN A 25 -6.05 -0.61 -16.33
CA GLN A 25 -7.48 -0.85 -16.15
C GLN A 25 -7.83 -0.87 -14.65
N LEU A 26 -7.03 -1.53 -13.81
CA LEU A 26 -7.21 -1.58 -12.37
C LEU A 26 -7.13 -0.19 -11.73
N VAL A 27 -6.14 0.62 -12.11
CA VAL A 27 -5.99 2.00 -11.62
C VAL A 27 -7.21 2.85 -12.00
N ASN A 28 -7.70 2.75 -13.23
CA ASN A 28 -8.90 3.47 -13.68
C ASN A 28 -10.17 3.04 -12.93
N HIS A 29 -10.19 1.85 -12.32
CA HIS A 29 -11.29 1.37 -11.45
C HIS A 29 -11.06 1.65 -9.97
N GLY A 30 -10.05 2.47 -9.65
CA GLY A 30 -9.78 2.91 -8.28
C GLY A 30 -9.02 1.90 -7.44
N ILE A 31 -8.23 1.01 -8.05
CA ILE A 31 -7.36 0.07 -7.36
C ILE A 31 -5.91 0.52 -7.54
N ALA A 32 -5.19 0.78 -6.45
CA ALA A 32 -3.77 1.10 -6.48
C ALA A 32 -2.95 0.03 -5.77
N TYR A 33 -1.67 -0.07 -6.14
CA TYR A 33 -0.74 -1.05 -5.59
C TYR A 33 0.62 -0.40 -5.29
N VAL A 34 1.15 -0.71 -4.12
CA VAL A 34 2.49 -0.34 -3.69
C VAL A 34 3.29 -1.62 -3.48
N PRO A 35 4.24 -1.95 -4.37
CA PRO A 35 5.09 -3.13 -4.24
C PRO A 35 6.14 -2.94 -3.14
N GLN A 36 6.68 -4.05 -2.65
CA GLN A 36 7.75 -4.08 -1.65
C GLN A 36 9.04 -3.42 -2.15
N VAL A 37 9.42 -3.69 -3.41
CA VAL A 37 10.65 -3.20 -4.04
C VAL A 37 10.34 -2.42 -5.31
N ASP A 38 11.32 -1.63 -5.79
CA ASP A 38 11.21 -0.82 -7.01
C ASP A 38 9.96 0.08 -7.04
N ASN A 39 9.59 0.56 -5.85
CA ASN A 39 8.36 1.28 -5.61
C ASN A 39 8.44 2.79 -5.91
N VAL A 40 9.60 3.31 -6.29
CA VAL A 40 9.81 4.71 -6.72
C VAL A 40 10.73 4.77 -7.93
N PHE A 41 10.74 5.90 -8.64
CA PHE A 41 11.68 6.19 -9.72
C PHE A 41 12.91 6.91 -9.13
N PRO A 42 14.05 6.22 -8.91
CA PRO A 42 15.18 6.78 -8.17
C PRO A 42 15.87 7.97 -8.86
N SER A 43 15.80 8.04 -10.19
CA SER A 43 16.36 9.11 -11.01
C SER A 43 15.47 10.36 -11.12
N LEU A 44 14.25 10.30 -10.62
CA LEU A 44 13.33 11.42 -10.57
C LEU A 44 13.33 12.06 -9.18
N SER A 45 13.01 13.35 -9.09
CA SER A 45 12.76 14.02 -7.82
C SER A 45 11.50 13.49 -7.12
N VAL A 46 11.32 13.84 -5.87
CA VAL A 46 10.08 13.54 -5.11
C VAL A 46 8.87 14.08 -5.85
N LEU A 47 8.90 15.35 -6.24
CA LEU A 47 7.81 15.99 -6.97
C LEU A 47 7.51 15.29 -8.30
N GLU A 48 8.53 14.96 -9.08
CA GLU A 48 8.35 14.22 -10.34
C GLU A 48 7.78 12.83 -10.14
N ASN A 49 8.19 12.11 -9.08
CA ASN A 49 7.58 10.84 -8.70
C ASN A 49 6.08 10.99 -8.42
N LEU A 50 5.68 12.02 -7.69
CA LEU A 50 4.26 12.30 -7.40
C LEU A 50 3.50 12.64 -8.69
N GLN A 51 4.07 13.45 -9.58
CA GLN A 51 3.48 13.78 -10.89
C GLN A 51 3.24 12.53 -11.74
N MET A 52 4.16 11.56 -11.72
CA MET A 52 3.99 10.28 -12.41
C MET A 52 2.78 9.47 -11.92
N GLY A 53 2.38 9.64 -10.65
CA GLY A 53 1.19 8.99 -10.09
C GLY A 53 -0.13 9.48 -10.70
N GLY A 54 -0.13 10.61 -11.40
CA GLY A 54 -1.33 11.22 -11.98
C GLY A 54 -1.09 11.89 -13.33
N ASN A 55 -0.22 11.35 -14.17
CA ASN A 55 0.17 11.93 -15.45
C ASN A 55 -1.00 12.16 -16.44
N SER A 56 -2.12 11.44 -16.27
CA SER A 56 -3.33 11.60 -17.06
C SER A 56 -4.34 12.59 -16.46
N LEU A 57 -4.07 13.14 -15.28
CA LEU A 57 -4.98 14.06 -14.59
C LEU A 57 -4.83 15.50 -15.10
N PRO A 58 -5.93 16.29 -15.12
CA PRO A 58 -5.83 17.74 -15.31
C PRO A 58 -4.88 18.36 -14.28
N LYS A 59 -4.06 19.33 -14.72
CA LYS A 59 -2.99 19.94 -13.90
C LYS A 59 -3.49 20.47 -12.54
N GLN A 60 -4.67 21.07 -12.50
CA GLN A 60 -5.24 21.59 -11.25
C GLN A 60 -5.51 20.45 -10.25
N ILE A 61 -6.15 19.36 -10.70
CA ILE A 61 -6.47 18.19 -9.86
C ILE A 61 -5.17 17.51 -9.40
N LEU A 62 -4.19 17.38 -10.31
CA LEU A 62 -2.90 16.80 -9.97
C LEU A 62 -2.22 17.60 -8.84
N ASN A 63 -2.15 18.93 -8.97
CA ASN A 63 -1.54 19.78 -7.96
C ASN A 63 -2.27 19.68 -6.59
N GLU A 64 -3.60 19.70 -6.58
CA GLU A 64 -4.39 19.53 -5.35
C GLU A 64 -4.10 18.19 -4.66
N ARG A 65 -3.95 17.11 -5.44
CA ARG A 65 -3.66 15.77 -4.89
C ARG A 65 -2.22 15.66 -4.40
N ILE A 66 -1.26 16.30 -5.09
CA ILE A 66 0.13 16.39 -4.63
C ILE A 66 0.18 17.12 -3.29
N GLU A 67 -0.44 18.29 -3.18
CA GLU A 67 -0.48 19.05 -1.92
C GLU A 67 -1.07 18.23 -0.77
N ARG A 68 -2.20 17.56 -0.99
CA ARG A 68 -2.83 16.67 0.00
C ARG A 68 -1.91 15.52 0.42
N SER A 69 -1.11 15.00 -0.51
CA SER A 69 -0.16 13.93 -0.25
C SER A 69 1.03 14.42 0.59
N LEU A 70 1.54 15.61 0.30
CA LEU A 70 2.62 16.25 1.05
C LEU A 70 2.18 16.72 2.44
N GLU A 71 0.89 17.04 2.64
CA GLU A 71 0.30 17.26 3.96
C GLU A 71 0.28 16.00 4.82
N MET A 72 0.03 14.84 4.20
CA MET A 72 0.05 13.55 4.89
C MET A 72 1.47 13.11 5.28
N PHE A 73 2.47 13.46 4.46
CA PHE A 73 3.87 13.11 4.67
C PHE A 73 4.76 14.37 4.63
N PRO A 74 4.78 15.17 5.72
CA PRO A 74 5.51 16.44 5.76
C PRO A 74 7.03 16.30 5.53
N ASP A 75 7.61 15.14 5.83
CA ASP A 75 9.03 14.86 5.60
C ASP A 75 9.39 14.94 4.10
N LEU A 76 8.45 14.60 3.21
CA LEU A 76 8.65 14.70 1.77
C LEU A 76 8.57 16.15 1.26
N ARG A 77 7.79 17.01 1.93
CA ARG A 77 7.62 18.41 1.53
C ARG A 77 8.96 19.16 1.54
N ASN A 78 9.78 18.92 2.53
CA ASN A 78 11.08 19.58 2.62
C ASN A 78 12.11 19.05 1.61
N ARG A 79 11.76 18.01 0.88
CA ARG A 79 12.63 17.29 -0.08
C ARG A 79 12.02 17.18 -1.47
N GLU A 80 11.05 18.02 -1.81
CA GLU A 80 10.30 17.94 -3.08
C GLU A 80 11.20 17.87 -4.33
N TYR A 81 12.34 18.58 -4.28
CA TYR A 81 13.28 18.68 -5.40
C TYR A 81 14.46 17.73 -5.28
N ASP A 82 14.57 16.97 -4.20
CA ASP A 82 15.62 15.97 -4.03
C ASP A 82 15.33 14.74 -4.90
N LEU A 83 16.39 14.10 -5.40
CA LEU A 83 16.24 12.82 -6.09
C LEU A 83 15.75 11.74 -5.14
N ALA A 84 14.81 10.91 -5.59
CA ALA A 84 14.29 9.79 -4.77
C ALA A 84 15.39 8.79 -4.38
N ALA A 85 16.49 8.70 -5.15
CA ALA A 85 17.65 7.91 -4.79
C ALA A 85 18.32 8.36 -3.49
N SER A 86 18.21 9.65 -3.11
CA SER A 86 18.83 10.21 -1.89
C SER A 86 17.99 10.02 -0.63
N LEU A 87 16.75 9.54 -0.77
CA LEU A 87 15.83 9.31 0.35
C LEU A 87 16.25 8.10 1.17
N SER A 88 15.96 8.12 2.48
CA SER A 88 16.00 6.94 3.34
C SER A 88 14.97 5.89 2.91
N GLY A 89 15.08 4.66 3.43
CA GLY A 89 14.09 3.60 3.14
C GLY A 89 12.66 4.02 3.53
N GLY A 90 12.50 4.64 4.70
CA GLY A 90 11.20 5.13 5.18
C GLY A 90 10.62 6.25 4.32
N GLU A 91 11.44 7.23 3.95
CA GLU A 91 11.02 8.32 3.04
C GLU A 91 10.65 7.79 1.65
N ARG A 92 11.41 6.80 1.11
CA ARG A 92 11.02 6.15 -0.16
C ARG A 92 9.69 5.44 -0.05
N GLN A 93 9.42 4.75 1.07
CA GLN A 93 8.13 4.10 1.28
C GLN A 93 6.98 5.10 1.38
N MET A 94 7.17 6.22 2.08
CA MET A 94 6.20 7.33 2.10
C MET A 94 5.95 7.87 0.70
N LEU A 95 6.99 8.06 -0.10
CA LEU A 95 6.88 8.52 -1.48
C LEU A 95 6.11 7.52 -2.36
N ALA A 96 6.36 6.22 -2.20
CA ALA A 96 5.65 5.18 -2.93
C ALA A 96 4.14 5.16 -2.61
N ILE A 97 3.77 5.25 -1.33
CA ILE A 97 2.37 5.36 -0.89
C ILE A 97 1.77 6.65 -1.42
N SER A 98 2.45 7.79 -1.24
CA SER A 98 2.03 9.10 -1.76
C SER A 98 1.70 9.06 -3.25
N ARG A 99 2.61 8.47 -4.05
CA ARG A 99 2.40 8.33 -5.50
C ARG A 99 1.17 7.50 -5.84
N ALA A 100 0.93 6.40 -5.12
CA ALA A 100 -0.26 5.58 -5.30
C ALA A 100 -1.55 6.34 -4.98
N LEU A 101 -1.53 7.22 -3.98
CA LEU A 101 -2.67 8.02 -3.56
C LEU A 101 -3.05 9.13 -4.56
N ILE A 102 -2.14 9.55 -5.45
CA ILE A 102 -2.45 10.56 -6.48
C ILE A 102 -3.58 10.09 -7.42
N SER A 103 -3.72 8.78 -7.65
CA SER A 103 -4.84 8.23 -8.42
C SER A 103 -6.21 8.30 -7.72
N ASP A 104 -6.25 8.68 -6.42
CA ASP A 104 -7.45 8.69 -5.56
C ASP A 104 -8.13 7.32 -5.45
N PRO A 105 -7.40 6.30 -5.03
CA PRO A 105 -7.89 4.92 -5.03
C PRO A 105 -9.00 4.73 -3.99
N LYS A 106 -9.89 3.77 -4.27
CA LYS A 106 -10.88 3.25 -3.32
C LYS A 106 -10.43 1.94 -2.68
N PHE A 107 -9.44 1.30 -3.29
CA PHE A 107 -8.82 0.07 -2.82
C PHE A 107 -7.31 0.17 -2.98
N LEU A 108 -6.55 -0.02 -1.90
CA LEU A 108 -5.10 0.08 -1.86
C LEU A 108 -4.49 -1.25 -1.44
N LEU A 109 -3.63 -1.79 -2.29
CA LEU A 109 -2.82 -2.99 -2.02
C LEU A 109 -1.44 -2.55 -1.55
N LEU A 110 -1.01 -3.03 -0.39
CA LEU A 110 0.31 -2.76 0.19
C LEU A 110 1.06 -4.07 0.42
N ASP A 111 2.22 -4.20 -0.19
CA ASP A 111 3.06 -5.39 -0.10
C ASP A 111 4.27 -5.11 0.80
N GLU A 112 4.27 -5.69 1.99
CA GLU A 112 5.27 -5.52 3.05
C GLU A 112 5.68 -4.05 3.29
N PRO A 113 4.71 -3.13 3.53
CA PRO A 113 4.99 -1.69 3.58
C PRO A 113 5.89 -1.28 4.75
N THR A 114 6.08 -2.14 5.76
CA THR A 114 6.94 -1.84 6.92
C THR A 114 8.27 -2.61 6.92
N ALA A 115 8.52 -3.44 5.90
CA ALA A 115 9.72 -4.26 5.81
C ALA A 115 11.01 -3.43 5.82
N ALA A 116 11.99 -3.86 6.60
CA ALA A 116 13.31 -3.23 6.71
C ALA A 116 13.30 -1.73 7.13
N LEU A 117 12.19 -1.23 7.66
CA LEU A 117 12.12 0.14 8.19
C LEU A 117 12.51 0.20 9.67
N SER A 118 13.03 1.35 10.10
CA SER A 118 13.22 1.62 11.53
C SER A 118 11.88 1.69 12.26
N PRO A 119 11.84 1.41 13.58
CA PRO A 119 10.58 1.46 14.36
C PRO A 119 9.83 2.79 14.24
N LEU A 120 10.53 3.91 14.10
CA LEU A 120 9.93 5.22 13.91
C LEU A 120 9.16 5.28 12.58
N TYR A 121 9.79 4.88 11.48
CA TYR A 121 9.15 4.88 10.17
C TYR A 121 8.02 3.85 10.06
N GLN A 122 8.17 2.68 10.70
CA GLN A 122 7.06 1.71 10.79
C GLN A 122 5.83 2.33 11.43
N GLN A 123 5.99 3.05 12.55
CA GLN A 123 4.87 3.74 13.20
C GLN A 123 4.24 4.81 12.31
N GLN A 124 5.03 5.62 11.62
CA GLN A 124 4.52 6.65 10.71
C GLN A 124 3.73 6.05 9.55
N ILE A 125 4.22 4.96 8.94
CA ILE A 125 3.52 4.25 7.87
C ILE A 125 2.19 3.67 8.38
N ILE A 126 2.19 3.03 9.53
CA ILE A 126 0.97 2.46 10.12
C ILE A 126 -0.06 3.56 10.44
N GLN A 127 0.37 4.68 11.02
CA GLN A 127 -0.53 5.81 11.28
C GLN A 127 -1.12 6.39 9.99
N SER A 128 -0.34 6.42 8.92
CA SER A 128 -0.82 6.85 7.60
C SER A 128 -1.87 5.88 7.05
N ILE A 129 -1.66 4.57 7.20
CA ILE A 129 -2.61 3.52 6.81
C ILE A 129 -3.93 3.67 7.59
N ASP A 130 -3.87 3.88 8.92
CA ASP A 130 -5.05 4.14 9.75
C ASP A 130 -5.83 5.36 9.24
N SER A 131 -5.13 6.47 8.96
CA SER A 131 -5.74 7.69 8.41
C SER A 131 -6.41 7.49 7.04
N LEU A 132 -5.84 6.63 6.19
CA LEU A 132 -6.42 6.29 4.89
C LEU A 132 -7.70 5.46 5.05
N ARG A 133 -7.70 4.49 5.98
CA ARG A 133 -8.88 3.71 6.33
C ARG A 133 -10.01 4.61 6.84
N ASP A 134 -9.71 5.56 7.72
CA ASP A 134 -10.68 6.51 8.28
C ASP A 134 -11.28 7.42 7.19
N ARG A 135 -10.58 7.62 6.09
CA ARG A 135 -11.09 8.31 4.88
C ARG A 135 -11.90 7.41 3.94
N GLY A 136 -12.13 6.14 4.31
CA GLY A 136 -12.95 5.19 3.57
C GLY A 136 -12.22 4.44 2.46
N ILE A 137 -10.90 4.41 2.46
CA ILE A 137 -10.11 3.57 1.55
C ILE A 137 -10.07 2.17 2.11
N THR A 138 -10.48 1.18 1.32
CA THR A 138 -10.28 -0.24 1.66
C THR A 138 -8.82 -0.61 1.44
N ILE A 139 -8.19 -1.26 2.43
CA ILE A 139 -6.77 -1.60 2.36
C ILE A 139 -6.60 -3.11 2.48
N LEU A 140 -5.86 -3.70 1.55
CA LEU A 140 -5.31 -5.05 1.65
C LEU A 140 -3.81 -4.94 1.89
N ILE A 141 -3.36 -5.42 3.04
CA ILE A 141 -1.95 -5.41 3.42
C ILE A 141 -1.42 -6.84 3.48
N VAL A 142 -0.27 -7.08 2.88
CA VAL A 142 0.51 -8.31 3.05
C VAL A 142 1.70 -7.95 3.94
N GLU A 143 1.88 -8.67 5.03
CA GLU A 143 2.95 -8.41 6.00
C GLU A 143 3.47 -9.70 6.61
N GLN A 144 4.78 -9.73 6.88
CA GLN A 144 5.41 -10.81 7.66
C GLN A 144 5.23 -10.57 9.16
N ASN A 145 5.26 -9.31 9.61
CA ASN A 145 4.94 -8.94 10.98
C ASN A 145 3.42 -8.98 11.20
N ALA A 146 2.89 -10.20 11.34
CA ALA A 146 1.47 -10.45 11.46
C ALA A 146 0.84 -9.72 12.66
N ARG A 147 1.56 -9.62 13.81
CA ARG A 147 1.03 -8.94 15.00
C ARG A 147 0.77 -7.46 14.75
N LEU A 148 1.68 -6.79 14.02
CA LEU A 148 1.57 -5.37 13.73
C LEU A 148 0.36 -5.10 12.81
N SER A 149 0.19 -5.90 11.76
CA SER A 149 -0.89 -5.73 10.78
C SER A 149 -2.25 -6.18 11.32
N LEU A 150 -2.34 -7.33 12.00
CA LEU A 150 -3.60 -7.83 12.57
C LEU A 150 -4.17 -6.90 13.65
N ALA A 151 -3.32 -6.27 14.47
CA ALA A 151 -3.76 -5.31 15.49
C ALA A 151 -4.53 -4.10 14.91
N ARG A 152 -4.42 -3.85 13.61
CA ARG A 152 -5.01 -2.71 12.89
C ARG A 152 -6.00 -3.11 11.80
N SER A 153 -6.20 -4.41 11.60
CA SER A 153 -7.07 -4.96 10.57
C SER A 153 -8.41 -5.38 11.15
N ASP A 154 -9.44 -5.36 10.31
CA ASP A 154 -10.76 -5.87 10.65
C ASP A 154 -10.80 -7.40 10.42
N ARG A 155 -10.08 -7.88 9.41
CA ARG A 155 -10.04 -9.29 9.01
C ARG A 155 -8.64 -9.73 8.64
N GLY A 156 -8.30 -10.98 8.98
CA GLY A 156 -7.02 -11.59 8.62
C GLY A 156 -7.16 -12.87 7.82
N TYR A 157 -6.14 -13.13 7.00
CA TYR A 157 -5.93 -14.38 6.27
C TYR A 157 -4.51 -14.86 6.55
N ILE A 158 -4.36 -16.08 7.03
CA ILE A 158 -3.03 -16.70 7.18
C ILE A 158 -2.80 -17.62 5.99
N ILE A 159 -1.71 -17.38 5.27
CA ILE A 159 -1.32 -18.16 4.11
C ILE A 159 -0.05 -18.94 4.43
N SER A 160 -0.09 -20.24 4.25
CA SER A 160 1.07 -21.13 4.39
C SER A 160 1.16 -22.05 3.19
N ASN A 161 2.36 -22.18 2.60
CA ASN A 161 2.60 -23.01 1.41
C ASN A 161 1.59 -22.76 0.27
N GLY A 162 1.25 -21.49 0.04
CA GLY A 162 0.34 -21.08 -1.03
C GLY A 162 -1.15 -21.37 -0.77
N LYS A 163 -1.51 -21.77 0.45
CA LYS A 163 -2.90 -22.07 0.84
C LYS A 163 -3.35 -21.18 2.01
N VAL A 164 -4.59 -20.74 1.98
CA VAL A 164 -5.21 -20.12 3.14
C VAL A 164 -5.46 -21.22 4.18
N VAL A 165 -4.75 -21.13 5.30
CA VAL A 165 -4.87 -22.09 6.42
C VAL A 165 -5.77 -21.59 7.52
N HIS A 166 -5.93 -20.27 7.66
CA HIS A 166 -6.86 -19.66 8.61
C HIS A 166 -7.40 -18.32 8.05
N THR A 167 -8.63 -17.98 8.41
CA THR A 167 -9.26 -16.69 8.11
C THR A 167 -10.30 -16.34 9.15
N GLY A 168 -10.44 -15.08 9.49
CA GLY A 168 -11.41 -14.63 10.46
C GLY A 168 -11.24 -13.18 10.89
N ASP A 169 -11.91 -12.81 11.95
CA ASP A 169 -11.72 -11.53 12.64
C ASP A 169 -10.27 -11.40 13.09
N ALA A 170 -9.65 -10.24 12.80
CA ALA A 170 -8.23 -10.04 13.04
C ALA A 170 -7.86 -10.08 14.54
N GLN A 171 -8.73 -9.58 15.42
CA GLN A 171 -8.49 -9.61 16.86
C GLN A 171 -8.61 -11.03 17.40
N HIS A 172 -9.54 -11.83 16.87
CA HIS A 172 -9.64 -13.25 17.22
C HIS A 172 -8.36 -14.00 16.84
N ILE A 173 -7.87 -13.81 15.59
CA ILE A 173 -6.61 -14.41 15.12
C ILE A 173 -5.42 -13.98 16.00
N LEU A 174 -5.36 -12.70 16.37
CA LEU A 174 -4.26 -12.15 17.17
C LEU A 174 -4.19 -12.72 18.58
N THR A 175 -5.34 -13.08 19.16
CA THR A 175 -5.46 -13.54 20.56
C THR A 175 -5.56 -15.05 20.70
N ASP A 176 -5.71 -15.80 19.61
CA ASP A 176 -5.78 -17.25 19.62
C ASP A 176 -4.40 -17.87 19.92
N PRO A 177 -4.24 -18.62 21.03
CA PRO A 177 -2.95 -19.19 21.42
C PRO A 177 -2.40 -20.20 20.40
N GLU A 178 -3.27 -21.00 19.76
CA GLU A 178 -2.85 -21.99 18.77
C GLU A 178 -2.33 -21.31 17.51
N ILE A 179 -3.02 -20.27 17.04
CA ILE A 179 -2.57 -19.48 15.89
C ILE A 179 -1.30 -18.72 16.26
N GLY A 180 -1.23 -18.17 17.47
CA GLY A 180 -0.09 -17.43 17.98
C GLY A 180 1.20 -18.25 17.96
N GLU A 181 1.14 -19.49 18.42
CA GLU A 181 2.29 -20.40 18.50
C GLU A 181 2.82 -20.80 17.11
N TYR A 182 1.94 -21.07 16.16
CA TYR A 182 2.32 -21.62 14.86
C TYR A 182 2.59 -20.58 13.77
N PHE A 183 2.00 -19.38 13.85
CA PHE A 183 1.99 -18.43 12.74
C PHE A 183 2.38 -16.99 13.08
N LEU A 184 2.35 -16.59 14.35
CA LEU A 184 2.58 -15.18 14.69
C LEU A 184 3.98 -14.90 15.29
N GLY A 185 4.78 -15.94 15.53
CA GLY A 185 6.17 -15.86 16.01
C GLY A 185 6.27 -15.41 17.47
#